data_beed470c9d22d2f6c63c2ad9e9022414
#
_entry.id   beed470c9d22d2f6c63c2ad9e9022414
#
_cell.length_a   1.000
_cell.length_b   1.000
_cell.length_c   1.000
_cell.angle_alpha   90.00
_cell.angle_beta   90.00
_cell.angle_gamma   90.00
#
_symmetry.space_group_name_H-M   'P 1'
#
loop_
_entity.id
_entity.type
_entity.pdbx_description
1 polymer ?
#
loop_
_entity_poly.entity_id
_entity_poly.type
_entity_poly.pdbx_seq_one_letter_code
_entity_poly.pdbx_strand_id
1 'polypeptide(L)'
;MVTVSTELDAPAEVVWSALKRKASFLHVTHGLMGFPDAEEWPKEWRQGDEARTRLYFFHLIPGWEHSLRVIRVDEDKRELVSNETGGPVERWNHLLKVKPISATRSLYTDVIEIQAGSLTPLAWVFAQVFYRYRQMRWRELARVLADTK
;
A
#
# COMPACT_ATOMS: atom_id res chain seq x y z
N MET A 1 3.14 -13.69 -8.49
CA MET A 1 3.23 -13.13 -7.13
C MET A 1 4.45 -12.22 -7.03
N VAL A 2 4.30 -11.07 -6.41
CA VAL A 2 5.39 -10.12 -6.16
C VAL A 2 5.58 -10.01 -4.66
N THR A 3 6.82 -10.13 -4.18
CA THR A 3 7.17 -9.94 -2.78
C THR A 3 8.33 -8.96 -2.69
N VAL A 4 8.13 -7.85 -2.00
CA VAL A 4 9.14 -6.81 -1.82
C VAL A 4 9.23 -6.45 -0.34
N SER A 5 10.44 -6.40 0.20
CA SER A 5 10.68 -6.05 1.60
C SER A 5 11.70 -4.95 1.72
N THR A 6 11.58 -4.16 2.78
CA THR A 6 12.57 -3.13 3.14
C THR A 6 12.63 -2.97 4.65
N GLU A 7 13.80 -2.63 5.16
CA GLU A 7 13.97 -2.22 6.55
C GLU A 7 13.63 -0.74 6.72
N LEU A 8 12.94 -0.43 7.81
CA LEU A 8 12.53 0.94 8.14
C LEU A 8 13.15 1.36 9.48
N ASP A 9 13.64 2.59 9.53
CA ASP A 9 14.26 3.19 10.72
C ASP A 9 13.17 3.77 11.65
N ALA A 10 12.23 2.91 12.04
CA ALA A 10 11.18 3.23 13.00
C ALA A 10 10.69 1.94 13.68
N PRO A 11 10.19 2.04 14.93
CA PRO A 11 9.61 0.90 15.63
C PRO A 11 8.41 0.31 14.86
N ALA A 12 8.22 -0.99 14.96
CA ALA A 12 7.12 -1.69 14.27
C ALA A 12 5.75 -1.09 14.61
N GLU A 13 5.51 -0.69 15.85
CA GLU A 13 4.23 -0.10 16.26
C GLU A 13 3.98 1.25 15.59
N VAL A 14 5.01 2.05 15.41
CA VAL A 14 4.90 3.35 14.73
C VAL A 14 4.56 3.15 13.25
N VAL A 15 5.25 2.23 12.59
CA VAL A 15 4.99 1.89 11.18
C VAL A 15 3.60 1.28 11.00
N TRP A 16 3.23 0.34 11.87
CA TRP A 16 1.92 -0.30 11.82
C TRP A 16 0.77 0.72 11.99
N SER A 17 0.88 1.61 12.95
CA SER A 17 -0.10 2.67 13.15
C SER A 17 -0.21 3.58 11.92
N ALA A 18 0.91 3.97 11.32
CA ALA A 18 0.95 4.80 10.12
C ALA A 18 0.39 4.07 8.90
N LEU A 19 0.69 2.78 8.75
CA LEU A 19 0.25 1.96 7.62
C LEU A 19 -1.29 1.93 7.48
N LYS A 20 -2.00 1.96 8.59
CA LYS A 20 -3.47 1.97 8.58
C LYS A 20 -4.07 3.33 8.22
N ARG A 21 -3.28 4.39 8.09
CA ARG A 21 -3.76 5.73 7.79
C ARG A 21 -3.80 6.02 6.30
N LYS A 22 -4.90 6.63 5.86
CA LYS A 22 -5.04 7.14 4.49
C LYS A 22 -3.91 8.09 4.11
N ALA A 23 -3.52 9.00 5.01
CA ALA A 23 -2.47 9.97 4.76
C ALA A 23 -1.14 9.33 4.38
N SER A 24 -0.77 8.22 5.03
CA SER A 24 0.44 7.47 4.69
C SER A 24 0.35 6.84 3.31
N PHE A 25 -0.79 6.24 2.98
CA PHE A 25 -1.03 5.66 1.65
C PHE A 25 -0.86 6.70 0.55
N LEU A 26 -1.47 7.87 0.71
CA LEU A 26 -1.38 8.95 -0.26
C LEU A 26 0.06 9.47 -0.39
N HIS A 27 0.77 9.56 0.73
CA HIS A 27 2.18 10.01 0.72
C HIS A 27 3.09 9.05 -0.05
N VAL A 28 2.97 7.74 0.20
CA VAL A 28 3.88 6.75 -0.42
C VAL A 28 3.55 6.47 -1.88
N THR A 29 2.35 6.79 -2.34
CA THR A 29 1.95 6.64 -3.74
C THR A 29 2.10 7.92 -4.56
N HIS A 30 2.29 9.06 -3.90
CA HIS A 30 2.41 10.36 -4.57
C HIS A 30 3.57 10.36 -5.57
N GLY A 31 3.30 10.91 -6.74
CA GLY A 31 4.25 10.96 -7.86
C GLY A 31 4.01 9.89 -8.92
N LEU A 32 3.57 8.68 -8.54
CA LEU A 32 3.23 7.61 -9.49
C LEU A 32 1.73 7.50 -9.74
N MET A 33 0.91 7.67 -8.72
CA MET A 33 -0.55 7.49 -8.82
C MET A 33 -1.29 8.65 -8.18
N GLY A 34 -2.40 9.06 -8.79
CA GLY A 34 -3.35 10.02 -8.24
C GLY A 34 -4.68 9.35 -7.91
N PHE A 35 -5.29 9.77 -6.80
CA PHE A 35 -6.55 9.25 -6.29
C PHE A 35 -7.47 10.42 -5.93
N PRO A 36 -8.19 11.01 -6.92
CA PRO A 36 -8.99 12.23 -6.70
C PRO A 36 -10.12 12.02 -5.70
N ASP A 37 -10.63 10.80 -5.57
CA ASP A 37 -11.74 10.50 -4.66
C ASP A 37 -11.30 10.15 -3.24
N ALA A 38 -10.01 10.30 -2.93
CA ALA A 38 -9.45 9.93 -1.63
C ALA A 38 -10.02 10.74 -0.46
N GLU A 39 -10.58 11.91 -0.69
CA GLU A 39 -11.21 12.71 0.36
C GLU A 39 -12.39 11.98 1.00
N GLU A 40 -13.10 11.15 0.22
CA GLU A 40 -14.24 10.37 0.70
C GLU A 40 -13.85 9.10 1.45
N TRP A 41 -12.57 8.74 1.42
CA TRP A 41 -12.08 7.54 2.09
C TRP A 41 -11.97 7.74 3.61
N PRO A 42 -12.09 6.65 4.40
CA PRO A 42 -11.85 6.73 5.83
C PRO A 42 -10.42 7.21 6.14
N LYS A 43 -10.26 7.93 7.23
CA LYS A 43 -8.93 8.41 7.66
C LYS A 43 -8.02 7.27 8.10
N GLU A 44 -8.61 6.21 8.62
CA GLU A 44 -7.93 5.00 9.07
C GLU A 44 -8.65 3.78 8.52
N TRP A 45 -7.89 2.87 7.93
CA TRP A 45 -8.41 1.63 7.36
C TRP A 45 -8.80 0.65 8.44
N ARG A 46 -10.02 0.10 8.33
CA ARG A 46 -10.55 -0.92 9.22
C ARG A 46 -11.04 -2.10 8.39
N GLN A 47 -11.09 -3.27 9.02
CA GLN A 47 -11.63 -4.45 8.38
C GLN A 47 -13.07 -4.21 7.91
N GLY A 48 -13.34 -4.54 6.65
CA GLY A 48 -14.62 -4.32 6.01
C GLY A 48 -14.75 -3.01 5.23
N ASP A 49 -13.80 -2.08 5.37
CA ASP A 49 -13.82 -0.82 4.63
C ASP A 49 -13.69 -1.05 3.14
N GLU A 50 -14.40 -0.25 2.36
CA GLU A 50 -14.33 -0.21 0.91
C GLU A 50 -14.01 1.21 0.44
N ALA A 51 -13.21 1.30 -0.62
CA ALA A 51 -12.87 2.55 -1.25
C ALA A 51 -12.94 2.40 -2.77
N ARG A 52 -13.43 3.44 -3.44
CA ARG A 52 -13.46 3.52 -4.90
C ARG A 52 -12.82 4.81 -5.34
N THR A 53 -12.11 4.76 -6.44
CA THR A 53 -11.52 5.93 -7.06
C THR A 53 -11.24 5.69 -8.53
N ARG A 54 -11.22 6.75 -9.30
CA ARG A 54 -10.61 6.72 -10.61
C ARG A 54 -9.11 6.86 -10.44
N LEU A 55 -8.34 5.98 -11.07
CA LEU A 55 -6.88 6.04 -11.04
C LEU A 55 -6.37 7.06 -12.06
N TYR A 56 -5.33 7.78 -11.68
CA TYR A 56 -4.55 8.63 -12.59
C TYR A 56 -3.08 8.24 -12.48
N PHE A 57 -2.49 7.83 -13.60
CA PHE A 57 -1.06 7.55 -13.67
C PHE A 57 -0.29 8.85 -13.73
N PHE A 58 0.71 9.01 -12.88
CA PHE A 58 1.53 10.24 -12.78
C PHE A 58 0.68 11.51 -12.53
N HIS A 59 -0.49 11.38 -11.92
CA HIS A 59 -1.47 12.47 -11.70
C HIS A 59 -2.04 13.09 -12.98
N LEU A 60 -1.73 12.56 -14.16
CA LEU A 60 -2.08 13.15 -15.45
C LEU A 60 -2.88 12.23 -16.37
N ILE A 61 -2.49 10.95 -16.46
CA ILE A 61 -3.06 10.00 -17.41
C ILE A 61 -4.24 9.27 -16.78
N PRO A 62 -5.48 9.47 -17.29
CA PRO A 62 -6.64 8.76 -16.75
C PRO A 62 -6.48 7.24 -16.92
N GLY A 63 -6.67 6.52 -15.85
CA GLY A 63 -6.77 5.07 -15.85
C GLY A 63 -8.22 4.61 -15.87
N TRP A 64 -8.56 3.74 -14.95
CA TRP A 64 -9.89 3.16 -14.81
C TRP A 64 -10.43 3.38 -13.40
N GLU A 65 -11.71 3.07 -13.19
CA GLU A 65 -12.28 3.03 -11.86
C GLU A 65 -11.76 1.80 -11.12
N HIS A 66 -11.24 2.00 -9.93
CA HIS A 66 -10.59 0.99 -9.11
C HIS A 66 -11.26 0.88 -7.76
N SER A 67 -11.50 -0.35 -7.31
CA SER A 67 -12.11 -0.65 -6.03
C SER A 67 -11.13 -1.37 -5.12
N LEU A 68 -11.08 -0.96 -3.87
CA LEU A 68 -10.28 -1.58 -2.82
C LEU A 68 -11.20 -2.00 -1.68
N ARG A 69 -11.00 -3.20 -1.16
CA ARG A 69 -11.70 -3.70 0.02
C ARG A 69 -10.71 -4.23 1.04
N VAL A 70 -10.80 -3.75 2.26
CA VAL A 70 -9.99 -4.24 3.38
C VAL A 70 -10.64 -5.51 3.94
N ILE A 71 -10.00 -6.66 3.69
CA ILE A 71 -10.53 -7.97 4.06
C ILE A 71 -10.21 -8.32 5.51
N ARG A 72 -9.00 -7.98 5.96
CA ARG A 72 -8.54 -8.34 7.30
C ARG A 72 -7.54 -7.29 7.83
N VAL A 73 -7.70 -6.96 9.10
CA VAL A 73 -6.71 -6.20 9.86
C VAL A 73 -6.39 -7.03 11.11
N ASP A 74 -5.17 -7.54 11.21
CA ASP A 74 -4.71 -8.35 12.32
C ASP A 74 -3.70 -7.53 13.15
N GLU A 75 -4.16 -7.02 14.29
CA GLU A 75 -3.36 -6.16 15.16
C GLU A 75 -2.20 -6.91 15.81
N ASP A 76 -2.40 -8.18 16.14
CA ASP A 76 -1.37 -8.98 16.83
C ASP A 76 -0.21 -9.33 15.89
N LYS A 77 -0.52 -9.69 14.65
CA LYS A 77 0.47 -10.03 13.63
C LYS A 77 0.98 -8.83 12.85
N ARG A 78 0.31 -7.68 12.97
CA ARG A 78 0.53 -6.48 12.15
C ARG A 78 0.46 -6.81 10.66
N GLU A 79 -0.67 -7.36 10.28
CA GLU A 79 -0.97 -7.72 8.89
C GLU A 79 -2.27 -7.05 8.44
N LEU A 80 -2.24 -6.47 7.24
CA LEU A 80 -3.42 -5.94 6.58
C LEU A 80 -3.54 -6.61 5.20
N VAL A 81 -4.73 -7.12 4.92
CA VAL A 81 -5.05 -7.76 3.62
C VAL A 81 -6.11 -6.95 2.91
N SER A 82 -5.86 -6.58 1.67
CA SER A 82 -6.83 -5.95 0.80
C SER A 82 -7.00 -6.72 -0.51
N ASN A 83 -8.21 -6.66 -1.04
CA ASN A 83 -8.52 -7.12 -2.40
C ASN A 83 -8.88 -5.92 -3.24
N GLU A 84 -8.30 -5.86 -4.43
CA GLU A 84 -8.48 -4.75 -5.35
C GLU A 84 -8.87 -5.27 -6.73
N THR A 85 -9.76 -4.54 -7.40
CA THR A 85 -10.19 -4.84 -8.76
C THR A 85 -10.44 -3.54 -9.53
N GLY A 86 -10.33 -3.60 -10.85
CA GLY A 86 -10.66 -2.47 -11.72
C GLY A 86 -10.04 -2.61 -13.10
N GLY A 87 -10.72 -2.13 -14.13
CA GLY A 87 -10.26 -2.16 -15.51
C GLY A 87 -9.82 -3.56 -15.94
N PRO A 88 -8.59 -3.74 -16.44
CA PRO A 88 -8.08 -5.03 -16.86
C PRO A 88 -7.66 -5.93 -15.69
N VAL A 89 -7.69 -5.43 -14.47
CA VAL A 89 -7.25 -6.17 -13.27
C VAL A 89 -8.42 -6.96 -12.70
N GLU A 90 -8.35 -8.29 -12.82
CA GLU A 90 -9.34 -9.21 -12.25
C GLU A 90 -9.09 -9.45 -10.76
N ARG A 91 -7.81 -9.52 -10.38
CA ARG A 91 -7.40 -9.77 -9.00
C ARG A 91 -6.11 -9.03 -8.69
N TRP A 92 -6.14 -8.33 -7.59
CA TRP A 92 -4.97 -7.69 -7.01
C TRP A 92 -5.10 -7.83 -5.50
N ASN A 93 -4.60 -8.94 -4.97
CA ASN A 93 -4.61 -9.18 -3.54
C ASN A 93 -3.30 -8.69 -2.95
N HIS A 94 -3.41 -7.90 -1.90
CA HIS A 94 -2.26 -7.25 -1.29
C HIS A 94 -2.21 -7.57 0.20
N LEU A 95 -1.11 -8.15 0.64
CA LEU A 95 -0.81 -8.37 2.04
C LEU A 95 0.33 -7.45 2.44
N LEU A 96 0.11 -6.63 3.46
CA LEU A 96 1.11 -5.78 4.06
C LEU A 96 1.45 -6.35 5.44
N LYS A 97 2.75 -6.45 5.73
CA LYS A 97 3.26 -6.97 7.02
C LYS A 97 4.28 -6.03 7.60
N VAL A 98 4.23 -5.89 8.93
CA VAL A 98 5.26 -5.17 9.68
C VAL A 98 5.76 -6.04 10.81
N LYS A 99 7.07 -6.32 10.82
CA LYS A 99 7.72 -7.11 11.88
C LYS A 99 8.79 -6.29 12.58
N PRO A 100 8.91 -6.39 13.91
CA PRO A 100 10.01 -5.74 14.61
C PRO A 100 11.34 -6.44 14.30
N ILE A 101 12.39 -5.64 14.07
CA ILE A 101 13.78 -6.12 14.01
C ILE A 101 14.45 -5.81 15.34
N SER A 102 14.19 -4.60 15.86
CA SER A 102 14.69 -4.11 17.14
C SER A 102 13.70 -3.11 17.74
N ALA A 103 14.05 -2.50 18.85
CA ALA A 103 13.21 -1.47 19.47
C ALA A 103 13.04 -0.22 18.58
N THR A 104 13.94 0.00 17.62
CA THR A 104 13.96 1.20 16.76
C THR A 104 13.85 0.92 15.27
N ARG A 105 13.77 -0.36 14.88
CA ARG A 105 13.74 -0.77 13.46
C ARG A 105 12.70 -1.83 13.21
N SER A 106 12.17 -1.84 12.00
CA SER A 106 11.17 -2.80 11.56
C SER A 106 11.41 -3.29 10.13
N LEU A 107 10.84 -4.43 9.80
CA LEU A 107 10.81 -4.98 8.44
C LEU A 107 9.40 -4.80 7.88
N TYR A 108 9.29 -4.08 6.77
CA TYR A 108 8.06 -3.89 6.03
C TYR A 108 8.05 -4.77 4.79
N THR A 109 6.96 -5.51 4.57
CA THR A 109 6.83 -6.43 3.43
C THR A 109 5.50 -6.22 2.72
N ASP A 110 5.57 -6.11 1.40
CA ASP A 110 4.41 -6.16 0.49
C ASP A 110 4.41 -7.52 -0.24
N VAL A 111 3.29 -8.23 -0.19
CA VAL A 111 3.06 -9.45 -0.97
C VAL A 111 1.84 -9.24 -1.84
N ILE A 112 2.00 -9.31 -3.16
CA ILE A 112 0.95 -9.01 -4.13
C ILE A 112 0.70 -10.22 -5.04
N GLU A 113 -0.55 -10.63 -5.12
CA GLU A 113 -1.03 -11.63 -6.07
C GLU A 113 -1.83 -10.92 -7.15
N ILE A 114 -1.42 -11.09 -8.43
CA ILE A 114 -1.98 -10.36 -9.56
C ILE A 114 -2.55 -11.33 -10.58
N GLN A 115 -3.76 -11.01 -11.08
CA GLN A 115 -4.37 -11.65 -12.24
C GLN A 115 -5.01 -10.56 -13.12
N ALA A 116 -4.56 -10.47 -14.36
CA ALA A 116 -5.04 -9.48 -15.32
C ALA A 116 -5.10 -10.08 -16.74
N GLY A 117 -5.47 -11.36 -16.84
CA GLY A 117 -5.54 -12.08 -18.12
C GLY A 117 -4.22 -12.04 -18.86
N SER A 118 -4.25 -11.68 -20.14
CA SER A 118 -3.05 -11.56 -20.98
C SER A 118 -2.12 -10.41 -20.59
N LEU A 119 -2.62 -9.44 -19.79
CA LEU A 119 -1.84 -8.29 -19.28
C LEU A 119 -1.11 -8.59 -17.97
N THR A 120 -1.23 -9.80 -17.43
CA THR A 120 -0.61 -10.18 -16.16
C THR A 120 0.92 -9.92 -16.14
N PRO A 121 1.71 -10.27 -17.18
CA PRO A 121 3.13 -9.96 -17.18
C PRO A 121 3.44 -8.47 -17.08
N LEU A 122 2.66 -7.63 -17.78
CA LEU A 122 2.82 -6.18 -17.73
C LEU A 122 2.46 -5.64 -16.35
N ALA A 123 1.37 -6.12 -15.76
CA ALA A 123 0.95 -5.75 -14.40
C ALA A 123 2.00 -6.17 -13.37
N TRP A 124 2.64 -7.32 -13.56
CA TRP A 124 3.73 -7.80 -12.70
C TRP A 124 4.94 -6.86 -12.73
N VAL A 125 5.36 -6.43 -13.92
CA VAL A 125 6.46 -5.45 -14.07
C VAL A 125 6.10 -4.13 -13.40
N PHE A 126 4.88 -3.63 -13.64
CA PHE A 126 4.39 -2.42 -13.00
C PHE A 126 4.45 -2.54 -11.46
N ALA A 127 3.99 -3.67 -10.91
CA ALA A 127 4.02 -3.90 -9.47
C ALA A 127 5.44 -3.91 -8.90
N GLN A 128 6.40 -4.51 -9.60
CA GLN A 128 7.81 -4.51 -9.19
C GLN A 128 8.35 -3.08 -9.03
N VAL A 129 8.04 -2.21 -9.98
CA VAL A 129 8.47 -0.79 -9.93
C VAL A 129 7.68 -0.02 -8.88
N PHE A 130 6.37 -0.16 -8.88
CA PHE A 130 5.46 0.60 -8.02
C PHE A 130 5.71 0.32 -6.52
N TYR A 131 5.83 -0.94 -6.14
CA TYR A 131 6.03 -1.29 -4.72
C TYR A 131 7.45 -0.97 -4.24
N ARG A 132 8.46 -1.03 -5.10
CA ARG A 132 9.81 -0.56 -4.76
C ARG A 132 9.85 0.95 -4.55
N TYR A 133 9.14 1.70 -5.38
CA TYR A 133 8.97 3.14 -5.21
C TYR A 133 8.25 3.44 -3.89
N ARG A 134 7.15 2.75 -3.60
CA ARG A 134 6.43 2.91 -2.33
C ARG A 134 7.32 2.63 -1.13
N GLN A 135 8.14 1.59 -1.19
CA GLN A 135 9.04 1.25 -0.09
C GLN A 135 10.16 2.28 0.10
N MET A 136 10.64 2.88 -0.97
CA MET A 136 11.55 4.03 -0.88
C MET A 136 10.88 5.19 -0.14
N ARG A 137 9.65 5.50 -0.47
CA ARG A 137 8.85 6.54 0.19
C ARG A 137 8.57 6.18 1.65
N TRP A 138 8.33 4.92 1.93
CA TRP A 138 8.17 4.43 3.31
C TRP A 138 9.44 4.64 4.14
N ARG A 139 10.62 4.44 3.58
CA ARG A 139 11.88 4.72 4.29
C ARG A 139 11.98 6.19 4.69
N GLU A 140 11.61 7.09 3.81
CA GLU A 140 11.57 8.53 4.09
C GLU A 140 10.54 8.85 5.18
N LEU A 141 9.33 8.35 5.04
CA LEU A 141 8.25 8.57 5.99
C LEU A 141 8.57 8.01 7.38
N ALA A 142 9.17 6.83 7.44
CA ALA A 142 9.55 6.20 8.71
C ALA A 142 10.51 7.06 9.53
N ARG A 143 11.49 7.67 8.87
CA ARG A 143 12.43 8.59 9.53
C ARG A 143 11.71 9.79 10.13
N VAL A 144 10.80 10.40 9.38
CA VAL A 144 9.99 11.53 9.88
C VAL A 144 9.14 11.11 11.07
N LEU A 145 8.49 9.96 10.99
CA LEU A 145 7.64 9.44 12.07
C LEU A 145 8.44 9.10 13.33
N ALA A 146 9.65 8.59 13.18
CA ALA A 146 10.54 8.29 14.32
C ALA A 146 11.02 9.56 15.02
N ASP A 147 11.25 10.65 14.27
CA ASP A 147 11.76 11.93 14.81
C ASP A 147 10.67 12.75 15.51
N THR A 148 9.39 12.46 15.29
CA THR A 148 8.27 13.22 15.87
C THR A 148 7.77 12.68 17.22
N LYS A 149 8.49 11.76 17.85
CA LYS A 149 8.16 11.18 19.17
C LYS A 149 8.76 11.96 20.33
#